data_248978bb4e9357301969406753199bf8
#
_entry.id   248978bb4e9357301969406753199bf8
#
_cell.length_a   1.000
_cell.length_b   1.000
_cell.length_c   1.000
_cell.angle_alpha   90.00
_cell.angle_beta   90.00
_cell.angle_gamma   90.00
#
_symmetry.space_group_name_H-M   'P 1'
#
loop_
_entity.id
_entity.type
_entity.pdbx_description
1 polymer ?
#
loop_
_entity_poly.entity_id
_entity_poly.type
_entity_poly.pdbx_seq_one_letter_code
_entity_poly.pdbx_strand_id
1 'polypeptide(L)'
;MLYTLEALKEKINDYFNMCDQTERPYTVTGLCVYLKISRDTLLDYEKLQTKELQCMDKDKQEEFTDTIKDAKLRIHNYAEEYLFTAKNPAGVIFNLKNNWNWVDKQEISSTIESKSSPLEQLSREELIKLAYPEEE
;
A
#
# COMPACT_ATOMS: atom_id res chain seq x y z
N MET A 1 3.30 21.28 9.36
CA MET A 1 2.63 22.40 8.72
C MET A 1 1.70 21.89 7.63
N LEU A 2 0.45 22.33 7.66
CA LEU A 2 -0.54 21.91 6.67
C LEU A 2 -0.45 22.77 5.43
N TYR A 3 -0.48 22.15 4.25
CA TYR A 3 -0.58 22.86 2.98
C TYR A 3 -2.00 23.39 2.79
N THR A 4 -2.10 24.55 2.15
CA THR A 4 -3.40 25.00 1.63
C THR A 4 -3.76 24.08 0.46
N LEU A 5 -5.06 24.01 0.14
CA LEU A 5 -5.52 23.15 -0.95
C LEU A 5 -4.85 23.50 -2.28
N GLU A 6 -4.77 24.79 -2.60
CA GLU A 6 -4.14 25.26 -3.84
C GLU A 6 -2.64 24.93 -3.86
N ALA A 7 -1.96 25.14 -2.74
CA ALA A 7 -0.53 24.83 -2.63
C ALA A 7 -0.28 23.32 -2.75
N LEU A 8 -1.13 22.52 -2.16
CA LEU A 8 -1.04 21.07 -2.25
C LEU A 8 -1.20 20.61 -3.70
N LYS A 9 -2.23 21.10 -4.38
CA LYS A 9 -2.46 20.75 -5.79
C LYS A 9 -1.28 21.15 -6.67
N GLU A 10 -0.75 22.36 -6.46
CA GLU A 10 0.40 22.85 -7.22
C GLU A 10 1.63 21.98 -6.98
N LYS A 11 1.92 21.67 -5.73
CA LYS A 11 3.08 20.83 -5.38
C LYS A 11 2.97 19.42 -5.93
N ILE A 12 1.79 18.85 -5.91
CA ILE A 12 1.55 17.52 -6.47
C ILE A 12 1.80 17.54 -7.98
N ASN A 13 1.27 18.53 -8.69
CA ASN A 13 1.51 18.68 -10.12
C ASN A 13 2.98 18.91 -10.42
N ASP A 14 3.67 19.71 -9.63
CA ASP A 14 5.10 19.95 -9.78
C ASP A 14 5.90 18.67 -9.62
N TYR A 15 5.51 17.81 -8.67
CA TYR A 15 6.16 16.53 -8.46
C TYR A 15 6.04 15.65 -9.70
N PHE A 16 4.83 15.50 -10.24
CA PHE A 16 4.63 14.68 -11.43
C PHE A 16 5.37 15.24 -12.65
N ASN A 17 5.36 16.55 -12.81
CA ASN A 17 6.10 17.19 -13.90
C ASN A 17 7.61 16.96 -13.76
N MET A 18 8.13 17.06 -12.54
CA MET A 18 9.54 16.79 -12.27
C MET A 18 9.89 15.34 -12.60
N CYS A 19 9.03 14.39 -12.23
CA CYS A 19 9.24 12.99 -12.56
C CYS A 19 9.27 12.77 -14.07
N ASP A 20 8.35 13.40 -14.80
CA ASP A 20 8.29 13.28 -16.26
C ASP A 20 9.54 13.85 -16.93
N GLN A 21 10.00 15.01 -16.47
CA GLN A 21 11.15 15.69 -17.03
C GLN A 21 12.47 14.95 -16.74
N THR A 22 12.56 14.30 -15.59
CA THR A 22 13.77 13.60 -15.17
C THR A 22 13.69 12.09 -15.40
N GLU A 23 12.62 11.63 -16.00
CA GLU A 23 12.36 10.20 -16.26
C GLU A 23 12.42 9.36 -15.00
N ARG A 24 11.93 9.91 -13.88
CA ARG A 24 11.83 9.20 -12.61
C ARG A 24 10.45 8.57 -12.46
N PRO A 25 10.38 7.41 -11.80
CA PRO A 25 9.09 6.80 -11.54
C PRO A 25 8.28 7.60 -10.51
N TYR A 26 6.96 7.52 -10.63
CA TYR A 26 6.05 8.07 -9.63
C TYR A 26 6.02 7.11 -8.44
N THR A 27 6.27 7.61 -7.23
CA THR A 27 6.15 6.81 -6.01
C THR A 27 5.50 7.63 -4.90
N VAL A 28 4.78 6.96 -4.01
CA VAL A 28 4.17 7.62 -2.85
C VAL A 28 5.26 8.22 -1.96
N THR A 29 6.31 7.46 -1.71
CA THR A 29 7.43 7.95 -0.90
C THR A 29 8.12 9.14 -1.55
N GLY A 30 8.31 9.11 -2.88
CA GLY A 30 8.87 10.22 -3.64
C GLY A 30 8.02 11.48 -3.52
N LEU A 31 6.71 11.33 -3.62
CA LEU A 31 5.78 12.45 -3.44
C LEU A 31 5.92 13.04 -2.03
N CYS A 32 5.98 12.19 -1.01
CA CYS A 32 6.14 12.63 0.37
C CYS A 32 7.46 13.37 0.58
N VAL A 33 8.54 12.89 -0.01
CA VAL A 33 9.84 13.58 0.04
C VAL A 33 9.74 14.96 -0.59
N TYR A 34 9.08 15.04 -1.75
CA TYR A 34 8.90 16.31 -2.44
C TYR A 34 8.07 17.30 -1.63
N LEU A 35 7.01 16.81 -0.98
CA LEU A 35 6.14 17.61 -0.12
C LEU A 35 6.75 17.89 1.25
N LYS A 36 7.84 17.22 1.60
CA LYS A 36 8.51 17.32 2.90
C LYS A 36 7.60 16.90 4.05
N ILE A 37 6.86 15.84 3.84
CA ILE A 37 5.99 15.23 4.87
C ILE A 37 6.31 13.74 4.96
N SER A 38 5.88 13.10 6.05
CA SER A 38 5.99 11.66 6.19
C SER A 38 4.80 10.96 5.49
N ARG A 39 4.93 9.66 5.26
CA ARG A 39 3.82 8.87 4.72
C ARG A 39 2.64 8.85 5.69
N ASP A 40 2.92 8.83 6.99
CA ASP A 40 1.87 8.89 8.02
C ASP A 40 1.12 10.22 7.96
N THR A 41 1.83 11.32 7.74
CA THR A 41 1.23 12.64 7.58
C THR A 41 0.33 12.68 6.35
N LEU A 42 0.77 12.09 5.25
CA LEU A 42 -0.04 12.03 4.03
C LEU A 42 -1.33 11.23 4.27
N LEU A 43 -1.23 10.12 4.99
CA LEU A 43 -2.38 9.31 5.35
C LEU A 43 -3.35 10.07 6.26
N ASP A 44 -2.81 10.81 7.24
CA ASP A 44 -3.62 11.65 8.13
C ASP A 44 -4.37 12.72 7.33
N TYR A 45 -3.73 13.31 6.34
CA TYR A 45 -4.38 14.29 5.47
C TYR A 45 -5.51 13.64 4.67
N GLU A 46 -5.26 12.47 4.11
CA GLU A 46 -6.27 11.74 3.34
C GLU A 46 -7.49 11.38 4.19
N LYS A 47 -7.26 10.99 5.44
CA LYS A 47 -8.33 10.59 6.37
C LYS A 47 -8.88 11.74 7.20
N LEU A 48 -8.41 12.97 6.97
CA LEU A 48 -8.85 14.17 7.68
C LEU A 48 -8.66 14.05 9.20
N GLN A 49 -7.50 13.52 9.61
CA GLN A 49 -7.20 13.25 11.02
C GLN A 49 -6.60 14.45 11.76
N THR A 50 -6.25 15.53 11.08
CA THR A 50 -5.71 16.73 11.72
C THR A 50 -6.83 17.68 12.10
N LYS A 51 -6.63 18.42 13.19
CA LYS A 51 -7.62 19.41 13.65
C LYS A 51 -7.87 20.48 12.60
N GLU A 52 -6.83 20.90 11.90
CA GLU A 52 -6.91 21.93 10.86
C GLU A 52 -7.84 21.49 9.73
N LEU A 53 -7.75 20.24 9.32
CA LEU A 53 -8.62 19.68 8.28
C LEU A 53 -10.05 19.50 8.78
N GLN A 54 -10.22 19.11 10.02
CA GLN A 54 -11.54 18.91 10.62
C GLN A 54 -12.31 20.23 10.76
N CYS A 55 -11.60 21.34 10.86
CA CYS A 55 -12.21 22.66 10.96
C CYS A 55 -12.58 23.28 9.62
N MET A 56 -12.20 22.65 8.52
CA MET A 56 -12.53 23.13 7.18
C MET A 56 -13.99 22.85 6.81
N ASP A 57 -14.50 23.59 5.83
CA ASP A 57 -15.80 23.32 5.23
C ASP A 57 -15.82 21.89 4.66
N LYS A 58 -16.97 21.26 4.70
CA LYS A 58 -17.11 19.88 4.20
C LYS A 58 -16.70 19.76 2.73
N ASP A 59 -17.03 20.72 1.91
CA ASP A 59 -16.66 20.72 0.48
C ASP A 59 -15.14 20.76 0.31
N LYS A 60 -14.45 21.57 1.11
CA LYS A 60 -12.99 21.63 1.09
C LYS A 60 -12.35 20.36 1.62
N GLN A 61 -12.96 19.74 2.63
CA GLN A 61 -12.48 18.45 3.16
C GLN A 61 -12.53 17.37 2.08
N GLU A 62 -13.63 17.28 1.35
CA GLU A 62 -13.80 16.33 0.27
C GLU A 62 -12.79 16.58 -0.85
N GLU A 63 -12.62 17.84 -1.23
CA GLU A 63 -11.68 18.23 -2.26
C GLU A 63 -10.23 17.92 -1.86
N PHE A 64 -9.88 18.14 -0.60
CA PHE A 64 -8.57 17.82 -0.06
C PHE A 64 -8.28 16.30 -0.12
N THR A 65 -9.26 15.51 0.35
CA THR A 65 -9.17 14.06 0.31
C THR A 65 -9.07 13.54 -1.13
N ASP A 66 -9.91 14.07 -2.01
CA ASP A 66 -9.93 13.67 -3.42
C ASP A 66 -8.61 14.01 -4.12
N THR A 67 -8.02 15.14 -3.80
CA THR A 67 -6.74 15.54 -4.35
C THR A 67 -5.65 14.52 -4.03
N ILE A 68 -5.61 14.06 -2.78
CA ILE A 68 -4.63 13.06 -2.34
C ILE A 68 -4.93 11.70 -2.96
N LYS A 69 -6.19 11.30 -3.00
CA LYS A 69 -6.59 10.02 -3.60
C LYS A 69 -6.28 9.99 -5.10
N ASP A 70 -6.52 11.09 -5.81
CA ASP A 70 -6.21 11.19 -7.22
C ASP A 70 -4.71 11.09 -7.48
N ALA A 71 -3.90 11.73 -6.64
CA ALA A 71 -2.45 11.62 -6.74
C ALA A 71 -1.99 10.17 -6.54
N LYS A 72 -2.53 9.49 -5.52
CA LYS A 72 -2.22 8.10 -5.25
C LYS A 72 -2.67 7.19 -6.39
N LEU A 73 -3.84 7.44 -6.94
CA LEU A 73 -4.35 6.67 -8.07
C LEU A 73 -3.43 6.81 -9.29
N ARG A 74 -2.95 8.00 -9.54
CA ARG A 74 -2.02 8.26 -10.64
C ARG A 74 -0.70 7.51 -10.44
N ILE A 75 -0.20 7.47 -9.22
CA ILE A 75 1.00 6.71 -8.86
C ILE A 75 0.74 5.21 -9.03
N HIS A 76 -0.39 4.72 -8.56
CA HIS A 76 -0.78 3.33 -8.68
C HIS A 76 -0.89 2.91 -10.14
N ASN A 77 -1.52 3.75 -10.97
CA ASN A 77 -1.63 3.50 -12.40
C ASN A 77 -0.26 3.41 -13.07
N TYR A 78 0.65 4.29 -12.68
CA TYR A 78 2.02 4.26 -13.20
C TYR A 78 2.69 2.91 -12.90
N ALA A 79 2.57 2.45 -11.66
CA ALA A 79 3.16 1.18 -11.26
C ALA A 79 2.53 0.00 -12.02
N GLU A 80 1.22 0.03 -12.19
CA GLU A 80 0.50 -1.00 -12.92
C GLU A 80 0.91 -1.04 -14.40
N GLU A 81 0.99 0.11 -15.04
CA GLU A 81 1.43 0.18 -16.45
C GLU A 81 2.87 -0.28 -16.62
N TYR A 82 3.72 0.10 -15.67
CA TYR A 82 5.13 -0.29 -15.70
C TYR A 82 5.31 -1.81 -15.60
N LEU A 83 4.37 -2.50 -14.96
CA LEU A 83 4.36 -3.96 -14.86
C LEU A 83 4.39 -4.60 -16.25
N PHE A 84 3.72 -4.00 -17.23
CA PHE A 84 3.61 -4.54 -18.58
C PHE A 84 4.81 -4.18 -19.46
N THR A 85 5.57 -3.17 -19.13
CA THR A 85 6.68 -2.67 -19.95
C THR A 85 8.06 -2.98 -19.38
N ALA A 86 8.17 -3.32 -18.11
CA ALA A 86 9.44 -3.59 -17.45
C ALA A 86 10.05 -4.90 -17.95
N LYS A 87 11.36 -4.91 -18.18
CA LYS A 87 12.08 -6.12 -18.54
C LYS A 87 12.09 -7.12 -17.38
N ASN A 88 12.21 -6.61 -16.16
CA ASN A 88 12.17 -7.42 -14.95
C ASN A 88 11.14 -6.82 -14.00
N PRO A 89 9.92 -7.36 -13.98
CA PRO A 89 8.83 -6.78 -13.19
C PRO A 89 8.86 -7.13 -11.70
N ALA A 90 9.86 -7.88 -11.24
CA ALA A 90 9.90 -8.33 -9.84
C ALA A 90 9.77 -7.19 -8.83
N GLY A 91 10.50 -6.08 -9.06
CA GLY A 91 10.43 -4.91 -8.19
C GLY A 91 9.05 -4.24 -8.19
N VAL A 92 8.43 -4.18 -9.36
CA VAL A 92 7.08 -3.61 -9.51
C VAL A 92 6.05 -4.47 -8.79
N ILE A 93 6.15 -5.80 -8.93
CA ILE A 93 5.26 -6.75 -8.26
C ILE A 93 5.39 -6.60 -6.74
N PHE A 94 6.63 -6.51 -6.25
CA PHE A 94 6.90 -6.30 -4.83
C PHE A 94 6.25 -5.02 -4.32
N ASN A 95 6.38 -3.93 -5.06
CA ASN A 95 5.77 -2.64 -4.73
C ASN A 95 4.25 -2.74 -4.67
N LEU A 96 3.63 -3.37 -5.67
CA LEU A 96 2.18 -3.51 -5.73
C LEU A 96 1.65 -4.35 -4.57
N LYS A 97 2.35 -5.43 -4.22
CA LYS A 97 1.94 -6.28 -3.09
C LYS A 97 2.06 -5.54 -1.75
N ASN A 98 3.11 -4.76 -1.55
CA ASN A 98 3.38 -4.15 -0.25
C ASN A 98 2.70 -2.81 -0.04
N ASN A 99 2.52 -2.03 -1.09
CA ASN A 99 1.96 -0.68 -0.98
C ASN A 99 0.52 -0.55 -1.46
N TRP A 100 0.05 -1.50 -2.27
CA TRP A 100 -1.27 -1.41 -2.92
C TRP A 100 -2.16 -2.62 -2.65
N ASN A 101 -1.78 -3.45 -1.69
CA ASN A 101 -2.57 -4.61 -1.23
C ASN A 101 -2.86 -5.65 -2.32
N TRP A 102 -2.00 -5.73 -3.33
CA TRP A 102 -2.12 -6.78 -4.33
C TRP A 102 -1.75 -8.12 -3.71
N VAL A 103 -2.49 -9.15 -4.05
CA VAL A 103 -2.38 -10.47 -3.43
C VAL A 103 -2.32 -11.55 -4.50
N ASP A 104 -1.45 -12.54 -4.27
CA ASP A 104 -1.40 -13.74 -5.09
C ASP A 104 -2.32 -14.78 -4.45
N LYS A 105 -3.46 -15.05 -5.07
CA LYS A 105 -4.46 -15.95 -4.51
C LYS A 105 -4.00 -17.39 -4.39
N GLN A 106 -3.16 -17.85 -5.32
CA GLN A 106 -2.59 -19.20 -5.25
C GLN A 106 -1.66 -19.35 -4.06
N GLU A 107 -0.83 -18.33 -3.84
CA GLU A 107 0.09 -18.29 -2.72
C GLU A 107 -0.65 -18.35 -1.38
N ILE A 108 -1.76 -17.63 -1.27
CA ILE A 108 -2.61 -17.64 -0.07
C ILE A 108 -3.18 -19.04 0.19
N SER A 109 -3.72 -19.67 -0.86
CA SER A 109 -4.28 -21.03 -0.75
C SER A 109 -3.22 -22.04 -0.32
N SER A 110 -2.04 -21.99 -0.91
CA SER A 110 -0.92 -22.86 -0.55
C SER A 110 -0.50 -22.66 0.89
N THR A 111 -0.45 -21.43 1.35
CA THR A 111 -0.08 -21.11 2.73
C THR A 111 -1.10 -21.70 3.71
N ILE A 112 -2.38 -21.59 3.40
CA ILE A 112 -3.45 -22.14 4.23
C ILE A 112 -3.33 -23.66 4.30
N GLU A 113 -3.13 -24.32 3.17
CA GLU A 113 -2.96 -25.77 3.12
C GLU A 113 -1.75 -26.24 3.92
N SER A 114 -0.64 -25.51 3.84
CA SER A 114 0.57 -25.84 4.59
C SER A 114 0.35 -25.76 6.09
N LYS A 115 -0.43 -24.81 6.54
CA LYS A 115 -0.74 -24.65 7.97
C LYS A 115 -1.67 -25.71 8.50
N SER A 116 -2.41 -26.35 7.61
CA SER A 116 -3.39 -27.39 7.97
C SER A 116 -2.81 -28.78 7.91
N SER A 117 -1.57 -28.96 8.35
CA SER A 117 -0.97 -30.30 8.35
C SER A 117 -1.74 -31.24 9.27
N PRO A 118 -1.83 -32.54 8.94
CA PRO A 118 -2.54 -33.50 9.78
C PRO A 118 -1.99 -33.58 11.21
N LEU A 119 -0.70 -33.41 11.39
CA LEU A 119 -0.09 -33.42 12.71
C LEU A 119 -0.56 -32.28 13.60
N GLU A 120 -0.75 -31.10 13.00
CA GLU A 120 -1.23 -29.92 13.74
C GLU A 120 -2.68 -30.06 14.16
N GLN A 121 -3.45 -30.86 13.45
CA GLN A 121 -4.86 -31.07 13.73
C GLN A 121 -5.12 -32.16 14.79
N LEU A 122 -4.11 -32.90 15.13
CA LEU A 122 -4.23 -33.99 16.11
C LEU A 122 -4.15 -33.45 17.53
N SER A 123 -4.92 -34.06 18.43
CA SER A 123 -4.82 -33.75 19.83
C SER A 123 -3.51 -34.29 20.39
N ARG A 124 -3.11 -33.82 21.55
CA ARG A 124 -1.90 -34.28 22.22
C ARG A 124 -1.94 -35.79 22.45
N GLU A 125 -3.10 -36.31 22.84
CA GLU A 125 -3.27 -37.74 23.08
C GLU A 125 -3.08 -38.55 21.80
N GLU A 126 -3.62 -38.08 20.71
CA GLU A 126 -3.45 -38.75 19.41
C GLU A 126 -2.00 -38.75 18.95
N LEU A 127 -1.29 -37.66 19.19
CA LEU A 127 0.14 -37.58 18.88
C LEU A 127 0.95 -38.58 19.70
N ILE A 128 0.61 -38.74 20.96
CA ILE A 128 1.28 -39.71 21.84
C ILE A 128 1.05 -41.13 21.32
N LYS A 129 -0.17 -41.45 20.91
CA LYS A 129 -0.49 -42.76 20.35
C LYS A 129 0.30 -43.04 19.07
N LEU A 130 0.52 -42.03 18.24
CA LEU A 130 1.32 -42.19 17.04
C LEU A 130 2.80 -42.40 17.35
N ALA A 131 3.30 -41.73 18.38
CA ALA A 131 4.69 -41.85 18.79
C ALA A 131 4.97 -43.19 19.50
N TYR A 132 4.00 -43.73 20.24
CA TYR A 132 4.12 -44.98 21.02
C TYR A 132 2.94 -45.88 20.70
N PRO A 133 2.97 -46.50 19.56
CA PRO A 133 1.81 -47.28 19.09
C PRO A 133 1.57 -48.54 19.84
N GLU A 134 1.92 -48.98 20.80
CA GLU A 134 1.64 -49.95 21.43
C GLU A 134 1.02 -50.56 21.94
N GLU A 135 0.92 -50.46 22.35
CA GLU A 135 0.64 -51.02 23.02
C GLU A 135 -0.32 -51.68 23.15
N GLU A 136 -0.62 -52.01 22.91
CA GLU A 136 -1.53 -52.57 23.01
C GLU A 136 -2.02 -52.80 23.05
#